data_cb28f6125b3139fa13322a59bef097c6
#
_entry.id   cb28f6125b3139fa13322a59bef097c6
#
_cell.length_a   1.000
_cell.length_b   1.000
_cell.length_c   1.000
_cell.angle_alpha   90.00
_cell.angle_beta   90.00
_cell.angle_gamma   90.00
#
_symmetry.space_group_name_H-M   'P 1'
#
loop_
_entity.id
_entity.type
_entity.pdbx_description
1 polymer ?
#
loop_
_entity_poly.entity_id
_entity_poly.type
_entity_poly.pdbx_seq_one_letter_code
_entity_poly.pdbx_strand_id
1 'polypeptide(L)'
;MRTAAVFDVVQVLCQERGIVANLLDSNSASILTVEIPGIKQPWKLSVDCEYKGLELPTVYLAPPRGLLPHVGYSGIVCVNDGQGLSVDLDLPVDLAAHTLLAAYDMLEEWAADEDTSKTEFFNELEGYWAGLPGAFRGHSTFEVDGNDRLISAY
;
A
#
# COMPACT_ATOMS: atom_id res chain seq x y z
N MET A 1 -4.49 -23.80 0.52
CA MET A 1 -5.93 -23.80 0.18
C MET A 1 -6.53 -22.38 0.11
N ARG A 2 -6.25 -21.48 1.06
CA ARG A 2 -6.78 -20.08 1.05
C ARG A 2 -6.24 -19.20 -0.07
N THR A 3 -4.95 -19.29 -0.40
CA THR A 3 -4.32 -18.47 -1.47
C THR A 3 -4.97 -18.69 -2.83
N ALA A 4 -5.28 -19.91 -3.21
CA ALA A 4 -5.97 -20.21 -4.46
C ALA A 4 -7.38 -19.60 -4.49
N ALA A 5 -8.14 -19.72 -3.38
CA ALA A 5 -9.46 -19.14 -3.28
C ALA A 5 -9.45 -17.60 -3.36
N VAL A 6 -8.46 -16.95 -2.74
CA VAL A 6 -8.28 -15.49 -2.86
C VAL A 6 -7.94 -15.11 -4.31
N PHE A 7 -7.07 -15.88 -4.97
CA PHE A 7 -6.71 -15.63 -6.36
C PHE A 7 -7.91 -15.77 -7.29
N ASP A 8 -8.76 -16.78 -7.09
CA ASP A 8 -9.97 -16.98 -7.90
C ASP A 8 -10.90 -15.74 -7.82
N VAL A 9 -11.09 -15.19 -6.61
CA VAL A 9 -11.89 -13.97 -6.41
C VAL A 9 -11.20 -12.76 -7.07
N VAL A 10 -9.90 -12.57 -6.87
CA VAL A 10 -9.13 -11.50 -7.52
C VAL A 10 -9.25 -11.59 -9.04
N GLN A 11 -9.14 -12.79 -9.60
CA GLN A 11 -9.24 -13.00 -11.05
C GLN A 11 -10.62 -12.62 -11.60
N VAL A 12 -11.70 -13.00 -10.92
CA VAL A 12 -13.07 -12.62 -11.30
C VAL A 12 -13.22 -11.10 -11.29
N LEU A 13 -12.84 -10.44 -10.20
CA LEU A 13 -12.95 -8.99 -10.05
C LEU A 13 -12.09 -8.22 -11.06
N CYS A 14 -10.92 -8.73 -11.39
CA CYS A 14 -10.07 -8.16 -12.45
C CYS A 14 -10.71 -8.34 -13.82
N GLN A 15 -11.26 -9.52 -14.12
CA GLN A 15 -11.92 -9.79 -15.41
C GLN A 15 -13.11 -8.86 -15.65
N GLU A 16 -13.91 -8.57 -14.62
CA GLU A 16 -15.02 -7.61 -14.69
C GLU A 16 -14.57 -6.21 -15.12
N ARG A 17 -13.30 -5.86 -14.84
CA ARG A 17 -12.66 -4.60 -15.22
C ARG A 17 -11.87 -4.68 -16.52
N GLY A 18 -11.85 -5.83 -17.19
CA GLY A 18 -11.02 -6.06 -18.38
C GLY A 18 -9.51 -6.17 -18.08
N ILE A 19 -9.13 -6.48 -16.85
CA ILE A 19 -7.75 -6.59 -16.39
C ILE A 19 -7.37 -8.06 -16.27
N VAL A 20 -6.15 -8.41 -16.67
CA VAL A 20 -5.60 -9.77 -16.51
C VAL A 20 -4.61 -9.79 -15.35
N ALA A 21 -5.00 -10.44 -14.26
CA ALA A 21 -4.11 -10.71 -13.15
C ALA A 21 -3.33 -12.01 -13.38
N ASN A 22 -2.04 -12.02 -13.10
CA ASN A 22 -1.18 -13.19 -13.21
C ASN A 22 -0.74 -13.65 -11.82
N LEU A 23 -1.01 -14.90 -11.47
CA LEU A 23 -0.46 -15.50 -10.26
C LEU A 23 1.05 -15.63 -10.42
N LEU A 24 1.79 -15.10 -9.45
CA LEU A 24 3.23 -15.33 -9.32
C LEU A 24 3.46 -16.48 -8.35
N ASP A 25 4.42 -17.33 -8.66
CA ASP A 25 4.76 -18.48 -7.81
C ASP A 25 5.19 -17.97 -6.43
N SER A 26 4.47 -18.41 -5.41
CA SER A 26 4.70 -18.04 -4.02
C SER A 26 5.17 -19.29 -3.27
N ASN A 27 6.37 -19.24 -2.69
CA ASN A 27 6.90 -20.32 -1.84
C ASN A 27 6.17 -20.42 -0.49
N SER A 28 5.19 -19.56 -0.22
CA SER A 28 4.42 -19.53 1.02
C SER A 28 2.96 -19.86 0.77
N ALA A 29 2.41 -20.81 1.52
CA ALA A 29 1.00 -21.17 1.43
C ALA A 29 0.04 -20.09 1.97
N SER A 30 0.54 -19.11 2.72
CA SER A 30 -0.27 -18.04 3.31
C SER A 30 -0.19 -16.72 2.53
N ILE A 31 0.80 -16.54 1.67
CA ILE A 31 0.99 -15.28 0.94
C ILE A 31 0.65 -15.50 -0.53
N LEU A 32 -0.36 -14.80 -1.01
CA LEU A 32 -0.68 -14.67 -2.41
C LEU A 32 0.15 -13.52 -3.01
N THR A 33 0.87 -13.80 -4.09
CA THR A 33 1.54 -12.76 -4.88
C THR A 33 0.96 -12.76 -6.28
N VAL A 34 0.50 -11.60 -6.74
CA VAL A 34 -0.05 -11.41 -8.08
C VAL A 34 0.63 -10.27 -8.79
N GLU A 35 0.70 -10.37 -10.12
CA GLU A 35 1.05 -9.27 -10.99
C GLU A 35 -0.19 -8.78 -11.71
N ILE A 36 -0.46 -7.48 -11.57
CA ILE A 36 -1.60 -6.81 -12.20
C ILE A 36 -1.04 -5.71 -13.10
N PRO A 37 -1.46 -5.62 -14.38
CA PRO A 37 -1.04 -4.54 -15.28
C PRO A 37 -1.41 -3.18 -14.71
N GLY A 38 -0.44 -2.28 -14.63
CA GLY A 38 -0.65 -0.91 -14.21
C GLY A 38 -0.46 0.08 -15.35
N ILE A 39 -0.86 1.34 -15.16
CA ILE A 39 -0.79 2.40 -16.16
C ILE A 39 0.64 2.61 -16.68
N LYS A 40 1.62 2.69 -15.78
CA LYS A 40 3.03 2.92 -16.16
C LYS A 40 3.83 1.61 -16.24
N GLN A 41 3.50 0.64 -15.42
CA GLN A 41 4.21 -0.64 -15.31
C GLN A 41 3.39 -1.60 -14.44
N PRO A 42 3.57 -2.92 -14.61
CA PRO A 42 2.85 -3.88 -13.78
C PRO A 42 3.15 -3.70 -12.30
N TRP A 43 2.10 -3.86 -11.49
CA TRP A 43 2.19 -3.91 -10.03
C TRP A 43 2.34 -5.35 -9.57
N LYS A 44 3.35 -5.61 -8.74
CA LYS A 44 3.51 -6.91 -8.07
C LYS A 44 3.07 -6.75 -6.63
N LEU A 45 1.88 -7.25 -6.32
CA LEU A 45 1.26 -7.11 -5.03
C LEU A 45 1.22 -8.46 -4.32
N SER A 46 1.48 -8.45 -3.03
CA SER A 46 1.36 -9.62 -2.16
C SER A 46 0.43 -9.32 -1.01
N VAL A 47 -0.45 -10.28 -0.67
CA VAL A 47 -1.36 -10.19 0.48
C VAL A 47 -1.27 -11.43 1.34
N ASP A 48 -1.31 -11.27 2.67
CA ASP A 48 -1.42 -12.38 3.60
C ASP A 48 -2.87 -12.89 3.63
N CYS A 49 -3.06 -14.15 3.25
CA CYS A 49 -4.35 -14.81 3.21
C CYS A 49 -4.73 -15.49 4.55
N GLU A 50 -3.80 -15.55 5.49
CA GLU A 50 -4.00 -16.16 6.81
C GLU A 50 -3.90 -15.16 7.97
N TYR A 51 -4.17 -13.89 7.70
CA TYR A 51 -4.14 -12.86 8.72
C TYR A 51 -5.06 -13.22 9.91
N LYS A 52 -4.64 -12.78 11.09
CA LYS A 52 -5.36 -13.01 12.36
C LYS A 52 -5.55 -11.67 13.04
N GLY A 53 -6.79 -11.26 13.23
CA GLY A 53 -7.09 -10.03 13.96
C GLY A 53 -8.31 -9.30 13.42
N LEU A 54 -8.52 -8.10 13.94
CA LEU A 54 -9.59 -7.17 13.55
C LEU A 54 -9.11 -6.13 12.53
N GLU A 55 -7.90 -6.31 12.01
CA GLU A 55 -7.28 -5.39 11.05
C GLU A 55 -7.42 -5.96 9.63
N LEU A 56 -7.33 -5.09 8.64
CA LEU A 56 -7.27 -5.51 7.24
C LEU A 56 -6.02 -6.35 6.96
N PRO A 57 -6.10 -7.30 6.01
CA PRO A 57 -4.91 -8.00 5.53
C PRO A 57 -3.85 -7.02 5.04
N THR A 58 -2.58 -7.27 5.38
CA THR A 58 -1.49 -6.43 4.93
C THR A 58 -1.17 -6.71 3.46
N VAL A 59 -1.09 -5.65 2.66
CA VAL A 59 -0.67 -5.72 1.27
C VAL A 59 0.74 -5.14 1.14
N TYR A 60 1.56 -5.80 0.33
CA TYR A 60 2.94 -5.41 0.04
C TYR A 60 3.12 -5.16 -1.45
N LEU A 61 3.78 -4.07 -1.79
CA LEU A 61 4.28 -3.77 -3.12
C LEU A 61 5.72 -4.28 -3.27
N ALA A 62 6.01 -5.07 -4.29
CA ALA A 62 7.34 -5.61 -4.58
C ALA A 62 7.79 -5.30 -6.01
N PRO A 63 9.05 -4.85 -6.23
CA PRO A 63 9.90 -4.25 -5.21
C PRO A 63 9.33 -2.93 -4.71
N PRO A 64 9.67 -2.48 -3.49
CA PRO A 64 9.28 -1.15 -3.02
C PRO A 64 9.78 -0.11 -4.02
N ARG A 65 8.89 0.78 -4.46
CA ARG A 65 9.19 1.72 -5.52
C ARG A 65 9.16 3.14 -5.00
N GLY A 66 10.32 3.62 -4.58
CA GLY A 66 10.50 5.03 -4.32
C GLY A 66 9.55 5.59 -3.25
N LEU A 67 9.28 6.86 -3.39
CA LEU A 67 8.42 7.62 -2.51
C LEU A 67 7.03 7.70 -3.15
N LEU A 68 6.19 6.71 -2.88
CA LEU A 68 4.78 6.72 -3.27
C LEU A 68 3.93 6.99 -2.03
N PRO A 69 2.86 7.81 -2.14
CA PRO A 69 1.90 7.97 -1.06
C PRO A 69 1.36 6.61 -0.62
N HIS A 70 1.08 6.49 0.66
CA HIS A 70 0.52 5.25 1.26
C HIS A 70 1.38 3.99 1.09
N VAL A 71 2.63 4.13 0.67
CA VAL A 71 3.58 3.00 0.56
C VAL A 71 4.74 3.23 1.51
N GLY A 72 4.80 2.43 2.57
CA GLY A 72 5.90 2.47 3.54
C GLY A 72 7.23 2.04 2.91
N TYR A 73 8.33 2.39 3.58
CA TYR A 73 9.69 2.04 3.14
C TYR A 73 9.91 0.53 2.92
N SER A 74 9.19 -0.31 3.69
CA SER A 74 9.21 -1.77 3.56
C SER A 74 8.36 -2.30 2.40
N GLY A 75 7.64 -1.43 1.68
CA GLY A 75 6.69 -1.81 0.65
C GLY A 75 5.27 -2.10 1.17
N ILE A 76 5.02 -1.91 2.46
CA ILE A 76 3.65 -2.02 3.01
C ILE A 76 2.79 -0.92 2.41
N VAL A 77 1.64 -1.31 1.86
CA VAL A 77 0.64 -0.41 1.28
C VAL A 77 -0.43 -0.14 2.32
N CYS A 78 -0.56 1.11 2.75
CA CYS A 78 -1.61 1.55 3.67
C CYS A 78 -2.90 1.78 2.89
N VAL A 79 -3.77 0.78 2.85
CA VAL A 79 -5.05 0.85 2.13
C VAL A 79 -6.09 1.65 2.89
N ASN A 80 -5.93 1.77 4.22
CA ASN A 80 -6.86 2.47 5.09
C ASN A 80 -6.17 2.87 6.40
N ASP A 81 -6.62 3.97 7.00
CA ASP A 81 -6.15 4.44 8.30
C ASP A 81 -6.65 3.62 9.50
N GLY A 82 -7.45 2.59 9.24
CA GLY A 82 -8.03 1.71 10.27
C GLY A 82 -9.22 2.33 11.00
N GLN A 83 -9.65 3.54 10.65
CA GLN A 83 -10.79 4.20 11.30
C GLN A 83 -12.11 3.88 10.60
N GLY A 84 -13.12 3.51 11.39
CA GLY A 84 -14.48 3.32 10.87
C GLY A 84 -14.70 2.05 10.05
N LEU A 85 -13.75 1.13 10.03
CA LEU A 85 -13.89 -0.14 9.32
C LEU A 85 -14.77 -1.11 10.11
N SER A 86 -15.78 -1.62 9.42
CA SER A 86 -16.50 -2.84 9.84
C SER A 86 -15.99 -4.00 9.00
N VAL A 87 -15.17 -4.85 9.60
CA VAL A 87 -14.57 -6.00 8.93
C VAL A 87 -15.45 -7.22 9.16
N ASP A 88 -15.92 -7.84 8.06
CA ASP A 88 -16.62 -9.13 8.14
C ASP A 88 -15.58 -10.27 8.20
N LEU A 89 -15.34 -10.77 9.38
CA LEU A 89 -14.38 -11.85 9.63
C LEU A 89 -14.86 -13.22 9.14
N ASP A 90 -16.14 -13.34 8.78
CA ASP A 90 -16.71 -14.58 8.25
C ASP A 90 -16.36 -14.77 6.76
N LEU A 91 -15.91 -13.70 6.08
CA LEU A 91 -15.53 -13.70 4.67
C LEU A 91 -14.04 -13.37 4.45
N PRO A 92 -13.10 -14.13 5.04
CA PRO A 92 -11.68 -13.78 5.00
C PRO A 92 -11.07 -13.82 3.59
N VAL A 93 -11.62 -14.61 2.68
CA VAL A 93 -11.18 -14.72 1.29
C VAL A 93 -11.53 -13.44 0.53
N ASP A 94 -12.78 -13.02 0.63
CA ASP A 94 -13.26 -11.80 -0.02
C ASP A 94 -12.54 -10.57 0.53
N LEU A 95 -12.33 -10.52 1.84
CA LEU A 95 -11.63 -9.42 2.48
C LEU A 95 -10.19 -9.28 1.98
N ALA A 96 -9.45 -10.39 1.87
CA ALA A 96 -8.09 -10.36 1.34
C ALA A 96 -8.05 -9.93 -0.14
N ALA A 97 -8.99 -10.43 -0.96
CA ALA A 97 -9.09 -10.06 -2.36
C ALA A 97 -9.44 -8.58 -2.54
N HIS A 98 -10.43 -8.08 -1.83
CA HIS A 98 -10.84 -6.68 -1.88
C HIS A 98 -9.74 -5.73 -1.36
N THR A 99 -9.04 -6.11 -0.28
CA THR A 99 -7.92 -5.30 0.22
C THR A 99 -6.79 -5.21 -0.80
N LEU A 100 -6.46 -6.31 -1.49
CA LEU A 100 -5.44 -6.30 -2.54
C LEU A 100 -5.85 -5.40 -3.71
N LEU A 101 -7.12 -5.47 -4.13
CA LEU A 101 -7.62 -4.63 -5.23
C LEU A 101 -7.76 -3.16 -4.84
N ALA A 102 -8.11 -2.86 -3.60
CA ALA A 102 -8.09 -1.50 -3.10
C ALA A 102 -6.68 -0.89 -3.10
N ALA A 103 -5.66 -1.69 -2.76
CA ALA A 103 -4.26 -1.29 -2.90
C ALA A 103 -3.88 -1.03 -4.37
N TYR A 104 -4.33 -1.89 -5.27
CA TYR A 104 -4.13 -1.69 -6.72
C TYR A 104 -4.77 -0.39 -7.22
N ASP A 105 -6.04 -0.16 -6.91
CA ASP A 105 -6.80 1.03 -7.34
C ASP A 105 -6.10 2.32 -6.85
N MET A 106 -5.65 2.34 -5.61
CA MET A 106 -4.92 3.45 -5.01
C MET A 106 -3.58 3.70 -5.73
N LEU A 107 -2.82 2.66 -6.02
CA LEU A 107 -1.54 2.79 -6.74
C LEU A 107 -1.74 3.29 -8.17
N GLU A 108 -2.82 2.89 -8.85
CA GLU A 108 -3.17 3.39 -10.17
C GLU A 108 -3.56 4.88 -10.13
N GLU A 109 -4.31 5.30 -9.12
CA GLU A 109 -4.67 6.71 -8.91
C GLU A 109 -3.40 7.56 -8.76
N TRP A 110 -2.48 7.17 -7.88
CA TRP A 110 -1.21 7.90 -7.69
C TRP A 110 -0.28 7.83 -8.90
N ALA A 111 -0.34 6.77 -9.69
CA ALA A 111 0.43 6.66 -10.93
C ALA A 111 -0.14 7.54 -12.06
N ALA A 112 -1.43 7.80 -12.05
CA ALA A 112 -2.11 8.61 -13.05
C ALA A 112 -1.83 10.11 -12.88
N ASP A 113 -1.75 10.60 -11.64
CA ASP A 113 -1.54 12.01 -11.30
C ASP A 113 -0.30 12.20 -10.41
N GLU A 114 0.80 12.60 -11.04
CA GLU A 114 2.08 12.78 -10.35
C GLU A 114 2.09 14.00 -9.41
N ASP A 115 1.35 15.05 -9.72
CA ASP A 115 1.32 16.27 -8.89
C ASP A 115 0.48 16.05 -7.64
N THR A 116 -0.67 15.40 -7.76
CA THR A 116 -1.48 14.97 -6.61
C THR A 116 -0.71 13.96 -5.76
N SER A 117 -0.02 13.00 -6.40
CA SER A 117 0.84 12.03 -5.71
C SER A 117 1.93 12.70 -4.87
N LYS A 118 2.61 13.70 -5.42
CA LYS A 118 3.63 14.46 -4.69
C LYS A 118 3.04 15.23 -3.51
N THR A 119 1.89 15.86 -3.71
CA THR A 119 1.21 16.63 -2.65
C THR A 119 0.86 15.72 -1.49
N GLU A 120 0.26 14.56 -1.78
CA GLU A 120 -0.11 13.60 -0.75
C GLU A 120 1.10 12.99 -0.04
N PHE A 121 2.16 12.68 -0.79
CA PHE A 121 3.41 12.25 -0.21
C PHE A 121 3.96 13.25 0.81
N PHE A 122 3.89 14.56 0.53
CA PHE A 122 4.34 15.59 1.46
C PHE A 122 3.43 15.70 2.69
N ASN A 123 2.13 15.46 2.56
CA ASN A 123 1.20 15.41 3.68
C ASN A 123 1.55 14.30 4.66
N GLU A 124 2.07 13.18 4.15
CA GLU A 124 2.47 12.01 4.94
C GLU A 124 3.98 11.98 5.29
N LEU A 125 4.72 13.02 4.92
CA LEU A 125 6.19 13.05 5.01
C LEU A 125 6.73 12.69 6.40
N GLU A 126 6.04 13.05 7.46
CA GLU A 126 6.46 12.73 8.84
C GLU A 126 6.56 11.22 9.07
N GLY A 127 5.60 10.45 8.55
CA GLY A 127 5.60 8.99 8.63
C GLY A 127 6.77 8.36 7.86
N TYR A 128 7.02 8.83 6.65
CA TYR A 128 8.15 8.35 5.83
C TYR A 128 9.48 8.74 6.42
N TRP A 129 9.61 9.98 6.90
CA TRP A 129 10.83 10.47 7.50
C TRP A 129 11.29 9.62 8.67
N ALA A 130 10.36 9.18 9.51
CA ALA A 130 10.66 8.34 10.66
C ALA A 130 11.25 6.97 10.29
N GLY A 131 10.98 6.48 9.10
CA GLY A 131 11.49 5.19 8.60
C GLY A 131 12.83 5.28 7.88
N LEU A 132 13.35 6.48 7.59
CA LEU A 132 14.60 6.64 6.86
C LEU A 132 15.81 6.41 7.77
N PRO A 133 16.83 5.66 7.34
CA PRO A 133 18.07 5.51 8.08
C PRO A 133 18.74 6.87 8.31
N GLY A 134 19.05 7.18 9.57
CA GLY A 134 19.67 8.45 9.93
C GLY A 134 18.70 9.64 10.00
N ALA A 135 17.41 9.41 9.83
CA ALA A 135 16.41 10.45 10.05
C ALA A 135 16.40 10.93 11.49
N PHE A 136 16.29 12.24 11.67
CA PHE A 136 16.24 12.89 12.96
C PHE A 136 14.91 13.61 13.13
N ARG A 137 14.25 13.39 14.26
CA ARG A 137 13.06 14.15 14.66
C ARG A 137 13.45 15.24 15.64
N GLY A 138 13.15 16.48 15.29
CA GLY A 138 13.34 17.62 16.13
C GLY A 138 12.03 18.37 16.36
N HIS A 139 11.90 19.02 17.51
CA HIS A 139 10.82 19.98 17.74
C HIS A 139 11.37 21.39 17.48
N SER A 140 10.67 22.14 16.63
CA SER A 140 10.96 23.54 16.41
C SER A 140 10.01 24.40 17.25
N THR A 141 10.58 25.40 17.93
CA THR A 141 9.79 26.43 18.62
C THR A 141 9.57 27.67 17.77
N PHE A 142 9.96 27.63 16.50
CA PHE A 142 9.77 28.75 15.58
C PHE A 142 8.38 28.71 14.96
N GLU A 143 7.74 29.87 14.85
CA GLU A 143 6.55 30.00 14.00
C GLU A 143 6.96 29.82 12.55
N VAL A 144 6.12 29.09 11.78
CA VAL A 144 6.26 28.95 10.34
C VAL A 144 5.76 30.25 9.70
N ASP A 145 6.67 31.11 9.30
CA ASP A 145 6.37 32.42 8.71
C ASP A 145 6.67 32.50 7.20
N GLY A 146 6.92 31.35 6.57
CA GLY A 146 7.23 31.25 5.14
C GLY A 146 8.64 31.72 4.74
N ASN A 147 9.50 32.06 5.71
CA ASN A 147 10.87 32.47 5.43
C ASN A 147 11.85 31.31 5.58
N ASP A 148 12.81 31.22 4.66
CA ASP A 148 13.90 30.25 4.75
C ASP A 148 14.81 30.58 5.95
N ARG A 149 15.08 29.59 6.80
CA ARG A 149 15.96 29.74 7.95
C ARG A 149 16.95 28.59 8.02
N LEU A 150 18.21 28.93 8.30
CA LEU A 150 19.22 27.94 8.61
C LEU A 150 19.08 27.52 10.07
N ILE A 151 18.78 26.24 10.33
CA ILE A 151 18.68 25.69 11.67
C ILE A 151 19.91 24.83 11.92
N SER A 152 20.65 25.13 12.97
CA SER A 152 21.74 24.26 13.45
C SER A 152 21.18 23.37 14.56
N ALA A 153 21.25 22.04 14.34
CA ALA A 153 20.96 21.07 15.38
C ALA A 153 22.24 20.75 16.18
N TYR A 154 22.15 20.72 17.50
CA TYR A 154 23.23 20.36 18.42
C TYR A 154 22.93 19.02 19.07
#